data_7032630e6ad0d1fbde384cad5a4b2553
#
_entry.id   7032630e6ad0d1fbde384cad5a4b2553
#
_cell.length_a   1.000
_cell.length_b   1.000
_cell.length_c   1.000
_cell.angle_alpha   90.00
_cell.angle_beta   90.00
_cell.angle_gamma   90.00
#
_symmetry.space_group_name_H-M   'P 1'
#
loop_
_entity.id
_entity.type
_entity.pdbx_description
1 polymer ?
#
loop_
_entity_poly.entity_id
_entity_poly.type
_entity_poly.pdbx_seq_one_letter_code
_entity_poly.pdbx_strand_id
1 'polypeptide(L)'
;MNFRFGIEHEVAFVRSNGKFADFSNTSFEELESIVRRLPKYSQDYPQLRIGDAGIKMKRWYVEGFERFSNTGEVIDCPPKGIEIRTTVHNSIEGAVEELKESFQQMCVEAQKSGFVPALVSFHPFQTAFVPSPALNEFETARRQESPEMQTAHIPMLTQGPDLNLSAQGLKPSQLIAIARKLTYYSPFNNP
;
A
#
# COMPACT_ATOMS: atom_id res chain seq x y z
N MET A 1 -16.21 20.01 14.96
CA MET A 1 -16.09 18.79 14.13
C MET A 1 -14.70 18.24 14.36
N ASN A 2 -14.56 17.00 14.82
CA ASN A 2 -13.24 16.42 15.04
C ASN A 2 -12.91 15.51 13.83
N PHE A 3 -12.08 16.01 12.94
CA PHE A 3 -11.51 15.21 11.87
C PHE A 3 -10.40 14.31 12.39
N ARG A 4 -10.23 13.17 11.74
CA ARG A 4 -9.17 12.21 11.94
C ARG A 4 -8.50 11.94 10.61
N PHE A 5 -7.19 11.82 10.65
CA PHE A 5 -6.35 11.69 9.47
C PHE A 5 -5.46 10.45 9.59
N GLY A 6 -5.26 9.78 8.47
CA GLY A 6 -4.27 8.74 8.29
C GLY A 6 -3.72 8.80 6.88
N ILE A 7 -2.51 8.32 6.67
CA ILE A 7 -1.87 8.24 5.37
C ILE A 7 -1.38 6.82 5.16
N GLU A 8 -1.66 6.28 3.97
CA GLU A 8 -1.01 5.09 3.44
C GLU A 8 -0.14 5.53 2.28
N HIS A 9 1.10 5.03 2.20
CA HIS A 9 2.03 5.43 1.15
C HIS A 9 2.79 4.22 0.62
N GLU A 10 2.58 3.93 -0.64
CA GLU A 10 3.25 2.87 -1.37
C GLU A 10 4.61 3.35 -1.86
N VAL A 11 5.65 2.57 -1.60
CA VAL A 11 7.03 2.91 -1.95
C VAL A 11 7.63 1.85 -2.85
N ALA A 12 8.02 2.27 -4.05
CA ALA A 12 8.81 1.46 -4.96
C ALA A 12 10.31 1.50 -4.59
N PHE A 13 11.10 0.60 -5.19
CA PHE A 13 12.52 0.51 -4.95
C PHE A 13 13.33 0.38 -6.23
N VAL A 14 14.58 0.83 -6.14
CA VAL A 14 15.63 0.56 -7.11
C VAL A 14 16.73 -0.22 -6.38
N ARG A 15 17.25 -1.26 -7.00
CA ARG A 15 18.39 -2.01 -6.46
C ARG A 15 19.68 -1.19 -6.60
N SER A 16 20.69 -1.49 -5.78
CA SER A 16 22.00 -0.82 -5.81
C SER A 16 22.70 -0.87 -7.17
N ASN A 17 22.33 -1.81 -8.04
CA ASN A 17 22.81 -1.90 -9.43
C ASN A 17 22.01 -1.05 -10.41
N GLY A 18 21.08 -0.21 -9.95
CA GLY A 18 20.24 0.66 -10.76
C GLY A 18 18.98 -0.02 -11.36
N LYS A 19 18.76 -1.31 -11.14
CA LYS A 19 17.58 -2.01 -11.65
C LYS A 19 16.36 -1.71 -10.80
N PHE A 20 15.24 -1.33 -11.43
CA PHE A 20 13.96 -1.15 -10.75
C PHE A 20 13.48 -2.49 -10.17
N ALA A 21 13.13 -2.49 -8.90
CA ALA A 21 12.65 -3.67 -8.20
C ALA A 21 11.13 -3.78 -8.35
N ASP A 22 10.68 -4.86 -8.97
CA ASP A 22 9.28 -5.09 -9.26
C ASP A 22 8.91 -6.58 -9.17
N PHE A 23 7.65 -6.88 -9.43
CA PHE A 23 7.06 -8.22 -9.45
C PHE A 23 7.75 -9.21 -10.40
N SER A 24 8.56 -8.75 -11.36
CA SER A 24 9.28 -9.62 -12.32
C SER A 24 10.66 -10.05 -11.84
N ASN A 25 11.20 -9.39 -10.83
CA ASN A 25 12.61 -9.55 -10.44
C ASN A 25 12.87 -9.46 -8.93
N THR A 26 11.83 -9.31 -8.12
CA THR A 26 11.92 -9.20 -6.67
C THR A 26 10.92 -10.16 -6.04
N SER A 27 11.36 -10.90 -5.04
CA SER A 27 10.51 -11.81 -4.29
C SER A 27 9.86 -11.11 -3.09
N PHE A 28 8.74 -11.66 -2.62
CA PHE A 28 8.09 -11.23 -1.37
C PHE A 28 9.08 -11.26 -0.20
N GLU A 29 9.85 -12.35 -0.08
CA GLU A 29 10.80 -12.56 1.03
C GLU A 29 11.92 -11.51 1.05
N GLU A 30 12.39 -11.04 -0.10
CA GLU A 30 13.40 -9.98 -0.15
C GLU A 30 12.87 -8.69 0.52
N LEU A 31 11.65 -8.25 0.19
CA LEU A 31 11.05 -7.06 0.79
C LEU A 31 10.57 -7.33 2.23
N GLU A 32 10.01 -8.48 2.51
CA GLU A 32 9.59 -8.86 3.87
C GLU A 32 10.79 -8.92 4.83
N SER A 33 11.98 -9.26 4.34
CA SER A 33 13.20 -9.21 5.15
C SER A 33 13.54 -7.79 5.63
N ILE A 34 13.19 -6.76 4.87
CA ILE A 34 13.30 -5.35 5.27
C ILE A 34 12.26 -5.06 6.37
N VAL A 35 11.00 -5.42 6.11
CA VAL A 35 9.87 -5.18 7.02
C VAL A 35 10.10 -5.83 8.38
N ARG A 36 10.67 -7.04 8.43
CA ARG A 36 10.97 -7.76 9.69
C ARG A 36 11.98 -7.05 10.58
N ARG A 37 12.86 -6.22 10.04
CA ARG A 37 13.85 -5.44 10.80
C ARG A 37 13.30 -4.09 11.30
N LEU A 38 12.17 -3.65 10.78
CA LEU A 38 11.53 -2.41 11.20
C LEU A 38 10.94 -2.52 12.61
N PRO A 39 10.88 -1.42 13.35
CA PRO A 39 10.31 -1.40 14.70
C PRO A 39 8.87 -1.91 14.74
N LYS A 40 8.49 -2.52 15.84
CA LYS A 40 7.12 -2.93 16.12
C LYS A 40 6.60 -2.13 17.30
N TYR A 41 5.59 -1.32 17.06
CA TYR A 41 5.00 -0.47 18.09
C TYR A 41 3.69 -1.09 18.59
N SER A 42 3.61 -1.39 19.87
CA SER A 42 2.41 -1.97 20.49
C SER A 42 1.18 -1.07 20.36
N GLN A 43 1.38 0.26 20.35
CA GLN A 43 0.32 1.24 20.16
C GLN A 43 -0.30 1.23 18.75
N ASP A 44 0.34 0.66 17.78
CA ASP A 44 -0.18 0.59 16.41
C ASP A 44 -1.35 -0.41 16.30
N TYR A 45 -1.30 -1.50 17.07
CA TYR A 45 -2.27 -2.59 16.96
C TYR A 45 -3.75 -2.20 17.09
N PRO A 46 -4.17 -1.32 18.03
CA PRO A 46 -5.57 -0.92 18.12
C PRO A 46 -6.01 0.11 17.07
N GLN A 47 -5.06 0.70 16.34
CA GLN A 47 -5.32 1.81 15.41
C GLN A 47 -5.19 1.42 13.95
N LEU A 48 -4.43 0.38 13.65
CA LEU A 48 -4.26 -0.16 12.32
C LEU A 48 -5.31 -1.25 12.07
N ARG A 49 -5.98 -1.19 10.92
CA ARG A 49 -6.90 -2.24 10.50
C ARG A 49 -6.13 -3.44 9.96
N ILE A 50 -6.78 -4.60 9.98
CA ILE A 50 -6.31 -5.76 9.25
C ILE A 50 -6.41 -5.40 7.77
N GLY A 51 -5.29 -5.44 7.06
CA GLY A 51 -5.27 -5.34 5.61
C GLY A 51 -5.83 -6.59 4.96
N ASP A 52 -5.85 -6.62 3.65
CA ASP A 52 -6.36 -7.74 2.88
C ASP A 52 -5.60 -9.03 3.20
N ALA A 53 -6.30 -10.16 3.08
CA ALA A 53 -5.81 -11.54 3.19
C ALA A 53 -4.77 -11.83 4.28
N GLY A 54 -5.00 -11.33 5.50
CA GLY A 54 -4.22 -11.74 6.67
C GLY A 54 -2.93 -10.96 6.89
N ILE A 55 -2.69 -9.87 6.17
CA ILE A 55 -1.70 -8.87 6.56
C ILE A 55 -2.20 -8.25 7.86
N LYS A 56 -1.61 -8.73 8.97
CA LYS A 56 -1.93 -8.23 10.30
C LYS A 56 -1.54 -6.76 10.39
N MET A 57 -2.30 -6.01 11.16
CA MET A 57 -2.10 -4.63 11.58
C MET A 57 -0.62 -4.28 11.72
N LYS A 58 0.02 -3.87 10.61
CA LYS A 58 1.41 -3.49 10.56
C LYS A 58 1.52 -2.09 10.01
N ARG A 59 2.45 -1.33 10.55
CA ARG A 59 2.81 -0.01 10.01
C ARG A 59 3.49 -0.13 8.65
N TRP A 60 4.25 -1.21 8.43
CA TRP A 60 4.90 -1.54 7.18
C TRP A 60 4.54 -2.95 6.75
N TYR A 61 4.25 -3.13 5.49
CA TYR A 61 4.04 -4.45 4.90
C TYR A 61 4.42 -4.46 3.42
N VAL A 62 4.70 -5.65 2.92
CA VAL A 62 4.96 -5.82 1.49
C VAL A 62 3.64 -5.74 0.74
N GLU A 63 3.54 -4.77 -0.16
CA GLU A 63 2.40 -4.61 -1.05
C GLU A 63 2.64 -5.37 -2.34
N GLY A 64 1.61 -6.09 -2.82
CA GLY A 64 1.71 -6.91 -4.01
C GLY A 64 0.40 -7.57 -4.42
N PHE A 65 0.48 -8.45 -5.37
CA PHE A 65 -0.65 -9.17 -5.92
C PHE A 65 -0.79 -10.55 -5.26
N GLU A 66 -1.72 -10.69 -4.32
CA GLU A 66 -1.95 -11.97 -3.65
C GLU A 66 -2.43 -13.05 -4.61
N ARG A 67 -1.78 -14.20 -4.52
CA ARG A 67 -2.12 -15.43 -5.23
C ARG A 67 -2.70 -16.44 -4.25
N PHE A 68 -3.72 -17.12 -4.69
CA PHE A 68 -4.46 -18.07 -3.85
C PHE A 68 -4.42 -19.48 -4.42
N SER A 69 -4.45 -20.49 -3.55
CA SER A 69 -4.75 -21.86 -3.90
C SER A 69 -6.22 -22.01 -4.33
N ASN A 70 -6.58 -23.16 -4.87
CA ASN A 70 -7.98 -23.49 -5.17
C ASN A 70 -8.87 -23.60 -3.91
N THR A 71 -8.26 -23.65 -2.73
CA THR A 71 -8.95 -23.66 -1.42
C THR A 71 -8.98 -22.28 -0.76
N GLY A 72 -8.44 -21.24 -1.42
CA GLY A 72 -8.46 -19.85 -0.93
C GLY A 72 -7.35 -19.48 0.04
N GLU A 73 -6.33 -20.32 0.18
CA GLU A 73 -5.16 -20.02 0.99
C GLU A 73 -4.18 -19.14 0.18
N VAL A 74 -3.57 -18.15 0.80
CA VAL A 74 -2.51 -17.34 0.16
C VAL A 74 -1.28 -18.22 -0.06
N ILE A 75 -0.82 -18.34 -1.29
CA ILE A 75 0.31 -19.18 -1.68
C ILE A 75 1.50 -18.38 -2.22
N ASP A 76 1.28 -17.16 -2.68
CA ASP A 76 2.33 -16.28 -3.21
C ASP A 76 1.84 -14.83 -3.20
N CYS A 77 2.78 -13.88 -3.31
CA CYS A 77 2.48 -12.46 -3.44
C CYS A 77 3.59 -11.77 -4.23
N PRO A 78 3.54 -11.77 -5.58
CA PRO A 78 4.43 -10.94 -6.40
C PRO A 78 4.40 -9.49 -5.92
N PRO A 79 5.52 -8.93 -5.42
CA PRO A 79 5.49 -7.63 -4.75
C PRO A 79 5.58 -6.48 -5.75
N LYS A 80 5.01 -5.34 -5.38
CA LYS A 80 5.24 -4.06 -6.06
C LYS A 80 6.08 -3.09 -5.25
N GLY A 81 6.14 -3.26 -3.93
CA GLY A 81 6.87 -2.39 -3.02
C GLY A 81 6.56 -2.66 -1.56
N ILE A 82 6.84 -1.66 -0.72
CA ILE A 82 6.45 -1.66 0.69
C ILE A 82 5.48 -0.51 0.92
N GLU A 83 4.35 -0.80 1.54
CA GLU A 83 3.41 0.21 1.99
C GLU A 83 3.70 0.62 3.43
N ILE A 84 3.60 1.93 3.68
CA ILE A 84 3.70 2.55 5.00
C ILE A 84 2.32 3.05 5.39
N ARG A 85 1.84 2.69 6.57
CA ARG A 85 0.60 3.22 7.16
C ARG A 85 0.90 4.03 8.41
N THR A 86 0.28 5.18 8.51
CA THR A 86 0.28 5.91 9.78
C THR A 86 -0.83 5.43 10.70
N THR A 87 -0.68 5.70 11.97
CA THR A 87 -1.79 5.61 12.91
C THR A 87 -2.80 6.75 12.67
N VAL A 88 -3.88 6.79 13.46
CA VAL A 88 -4.92 7.81 13.32
C VAL A 88 -4.53 9.07 14.10
N HIS A 89 -4.44 10.20 13.42
CA HIS A 89 -4.06 11.50 13.94
C HIS A 89 -5.23 12.49 14.02
N ASN A 90 -5.10 13.50 14.90
CA ASN A 90 -6.04 14.62 15.01
C ASN A 90 -5.70 15.78 14.04
N SER A 91 -4.55 15.73 13.38
CA SER A 91 -4.08 16.72 12.43
C SER A 91 -3.36 16.07 11.26
N ILE A 92 -3.32 16.76 10.14
CA ILE A 92 -2.57 16.32 8.95
C ILE A 92 -1.07 16.35 9.26
N GLU A 93 -0.60 17.38 9.96
CA GLU A 93 0.81 17.55 10.34
C GLU A 93 1.32 16.35 11.13
N GLY A 94 0.52 15.85 12.09
CA GLY A 94 0.87 14.66 12.86
C GLY A 94 0.98 13.40 12.02
N ALA A 95 0.05 13.21 11.08
CA ALA A 95 0.10 12.07 10.15
C ALA A 95 1.32 12.16 9.22
N VAL A 96 1.62 13.35 8.70
CA VAL A 96 2.80 13.58 7.82
C VAL A 96 4.10 13.35 8.57
N GLU A 97 4.22 13.81 9.81
CA GLU A 97 5.45 13.61 10.60
C GLU A 97 5.67 12.12 10.90
N GLU A 98 4.62 11.38 11.29
CA GLU A 98 4.72 9.93 11.49
C GLU A 98 5.09 9.19 10.19
N LEU A 99 4.50 9.58 9.05
CA LEU A 99 4.85 9.01 7.75
C LEU A 99 6.33 9.25 7.43
N LYS A 100 6.82 10.47 7.63
CA LYS A 100 8.20 10.87 7.38
C LYS A 100 9.18 10.07 8.24
N GLU A 101 8.92 9.93 9.54
CA GLU A 101 9.72 9.10 10.43
C GLU A 101 9.73 7.64 9.98
N SER A 102 8.56 7.10 9.66
CA SER A 102 8.40 5.73 9.19
C SER A 102 9.13 5.47 7.87
N PHE A 103 9.06 6.43 6.95
CA PHE A 103 9.79 6.38 5.68
C PHE A 103 11.31 6.41 5.89
N GLN A 104 11.81 7.27 6.78
CA GLN A 104 13.25 7.33 7.09
C GLN A 104 13.77 6.02 7.68
N GLN A 105 13.01 5.40 8.60
CA GLN A 105 13.37 4.10 9.17
C GLN A 105 13.42 3.01 8.09
N MET A 106 12.43 3.00 7.21
CA MET A 106 12.40 2.06 6.09
C MET A 106 13.58 2.27 5.12
N CYS A 107 13.96 3.52 4.81
CA CYS A 107 15.13 3.82 3.97
C CYS A 107 16.40 3.19 4.53
N VAL A 108 16.63 3.33 5.85
CA VAL A 108 17.81 2.76 6.52
C VAL A 108 17.83 1.24 6.40
N GLU A 109 16.71 0.58 6.63
CA GLU A 109 16.65 -0.90 6.56
C GLU A 109 16.70 -1.41 5.11
N ALA A 110 16.08 -0.71 4.17
CA ALA A 110 16.14 -1.04 2.75
C ALA A 110 17.58 -0.96 2.21
N GLN A 111 18.32 0.06 2.58
CA GLN A 111 19.71 0.25 2.15
C GLN A 111 20.60 -0.91 2.58
N LYS A 112 20.40 -1.49 3.77
CA LYS A 112 21.14 -2.69 4.23
C LYS A 112 20.93 -3.91 3.34
N SER A 113 19.81 -3.96 2.62
CA SER A 113 19.46 -5.03 1.68
C SER A 113 19.74 -4.66 0.20
N GLY A 114 20.44 -3.53 -0.04
CA GLY A 114 20.78 -3.10 -1.38
C GLY A 114 19.60 -2.49 -2.16
N PHE A 115 18.58 -1.99 -1.44
CA PHE A 115 17.45 -1.28 -2.03
C PHE A 115 17.48 0.21 -1.68
N VAL A 116 17.12 1.04 -2.65
CA VAL A 116 16.96 2.48 -2.49
C VAL A 116 15.51 2.84 -2.84
N PRO A 117 14.75 3.53 -1.99
CA PRO A 117 13.40 3.96 -2.30
C PRO A 117 13.37 4.85 -3.55
N ALA A 118 12.36 4.65 -4.38
CA ALA A 118 12.09 5.43 -5.58
C ALA A 118 10.69 6.03 -5.49
N LEU A 119 10.59 7.35 -5.61
CA LEU A 119 9.32 8.06 -5.65
C LEU A 119 8.85 8.13 -7.10
N VAL A 120 7.92 7.27 -7.45
CA VAL A 120 7.31 7.18 -8.77
C VAL A 120 5.80 7.01 -8.61
N SER A 121 5.02 7.58 -9.52
CA SER A 121 3.56 7.39 -9.52
C SER A 121 3.13 6.19 -10.37
N PHE A 122 3.95 5.87 -11.39
CA PHE A 122 3.72 4.76 -12.31
C PHE A 122 4.98 3.94 -12.48
N HIS A 123 4.79 2.64 -12.77
CA HIS A 123 5.88 1.75 -13.10
C HIS A 123 6.64 2.25 -14.33
N PRO A 124 7.96 2.56 -14.23
CA PRO A 124 8.68 3.26 -15.29
C PRO A 124 8.93 2.42 -16.54
N PHE A 125 8.81 1.09 -16.47
CA PHE A 125 9.20 0.18 -17.54
C PHE A 125 8.10 -0.79 -17.96
N GLN A 126 7.06 -0.99 -17.13
CA GLN A 126 5.95 -1.91 -17.42
C GLN A 126 4.66 -1.12 -17.62
N THR A 127 3.90 -1.49 -18.63
CA THR A 127 2.59 -0.91 -18.94
C THR A 127 1.43 -1.85 -18.60
N ALA A 128 1.74 -3.09 -18.22
CA ALA A 128 0.75 -4.08 -17.80
C ALA A 128 1.35 -5.03 -16.77
N PHE A 129 0.52 -5.49 -15.85
CA PHE A 129 0.79 -6.63 -14.99
C PHE A 129 -0.08 -7.79 -15.42
N VAL A 130 0.55 -8.92 -15.69
CA VAL A 130 -0.14 -10.18 -16.05
C VAL A 130 0.28 -11.23 -15.04
N PRO A 131 -0.66 -11.81 -14.27
CA PRO A 131 -0.35 -12.88 -13.32
C PRO A 131 0.29 -14.08 -14.00
N SER A 132 1.40 -14.56 -13.48
CA SER A 132 2.07 -15.78 -13.95
C SER A 132 2.37 -16.69 -12.75
N PRO A 133 1.91 -17.94 -12.75
CA PRO A 133 1.02 -18.58 -13.74
C PRO A 133 -0.34 -17.89 -13.85
N ALA A 134 -1.13 -18.21 -14.86
CA ALA A 134 -2.48 -17.68 -15.03
C ALA A 134 -3.35 -17.92 -13.78
N LEU A 135 -4.38 -17.10 -13.60
CA LEU A 135 -5.31 -17.23 -12.47
C LEU A 135 -6.00 -18.61 -12.51
N ASN A 136 -6.08 -19.25 -11.35
CA ASN A 136 -6.86 -20.47 -11.18
C ASN A 136 -8.37 -20.17 -11.07
N GLU A 137 -9.18 -21.21 -10.91
CA GLU A 137 -10.64 -21.08 -10.84
C GLU A 137 -11.11 -20.25 -9.64
N PHE A 138 -10.51 -20.45 -8.45
CA PHE A 138 -10.83 -19.67 -7.26
C PHE A 138 -10.49 -18.18 -7.45
N GLU A 139 -9.30 -17.88 -7.92
CA GLU A 139 -8.86 -16.51 -8.19
C GLU A 139 -9.73 -15.82 -9.24
N THR A 140 -10.13 -16.55 -10.28
CA THR A 140 -11.01 -16.05 -11.34
C THR A 140 -12.40 -15.73 -10.80
N ALA A 141 -12.99 -16.62 -9.97
CA ALA A 141 -14.28 -16.39 -9.35
C ALA A 141 -14.23 -15.18 -8.40
N ARG A 142 -13.22 -15.12 -7.53
CA ARG A 142 -13.02 -14.01 -6.58
C ARG A 142 -12.95 -12.65 -7.29
N ARG A 143 -12.33 -12.57 -8.46
CA ARG A 143 -12.24 -11.34 -9.25
C ARG A 143 -13.57 -10.85 -9.79
N GLN A 144 -14.56 -11.71 -9.90
CA GLN A 144 -15.90 -11.34 -10.37
C GLN A 144 -16.78 -10.76 -9.23
N GLU A 145 -16.35 -10.86 -7.97
CA GLU A 145 -17.12 -10.42 -6.80
C GLU A 145 -17.33 -8.89 -6.76
N SER A 146 -16.40 -8.11 -7.28
CA SER A 146 -16.53 -6.65 -7.31
C SER A 146 -15.75 -6.00 -8.46
N PRO A 147 -16.13 -4.79 -8.88
CA PRO A 147 -15.36 -4.01 -9.86
C PRO A 147 -13.92 -3.74 -9.42
N GLU A 148 -13.68 -3.53 -8.15
CA GLU A 148 -12.36 -3.32 -7.56
C GLU A 148 -11.49 -4.57 -7.75
N MET A 149 -12.02 -5.74 -7.44
CA MET A 149 -11.30 -7.00 -7.66
C MET A 149 -10.99 -7.26 -9.14
N GLN A 150 -11.87 -6.86 -10.06
CA GLN A 150 -11.62 -6.98 -11.50
C GLN A 150 -10.42 -6.14 -11.96
N THR A 151 -10.17 -5.02 -11.33
CA THR A 151 -9.10 -4.08 -11.68
C THR A 151 -7.85 -4.20 -10.80
N ALA A 152 -7.79 -5.18 -9.90
CA ALA A 152 -6.70 -5.35 -8.94
C ALA A 152 -5.28 -5.54 -9.55
N HIS A 153 -5.19 -5.77 -10.86
CA HIS A 153 -3.92 -5.76 -11.60
C HIS A 153 -3.39 -4.34 -11.87
N ILE A 154 -4.26 -3.32 -11.90
CA ILE A 154 -3.86 -1.93 -12.17
C ILE A 154 -2.99 -1.37 -11.02
N PRO A 155 -3.35 -1.53 -9.73
CA PRO A 155 -2.52 -1.10 -8.61
C PRO A 155 -1.09 -1.65 -8.63
N MET A 156 -0.82 -2.76 -9.32
CA MET A 156 0.53 -3.28 -9.46
C MET A 156 1.48 -2.36 -10.25
N LEU A 157 0.92 -1.42 -10.98
CA LEU A 157 1.67 -0.47 -11.82
C LEU A 157 1.66 0.95 -11.25
N THR A 158 0.88 1.20 -10.20
CA THR A 158 0.75 2.52 -9.58
C THR A 158 1.37 2.54 -8.20
N GLN A 159 1.85 3.71 -7.80
CA GLN A 159 2.41 3.98 -6.48
C GLN A 159 1.90 5.35 -6.04
N GLY A 160 1.59 5.52 -4.79
CA GLY A 160 1.13 6.83 -4.33
C GLY A 160 0.72 6.87 -2.87
N PRO A 161 0.47 8.07 -2.35
CA PRO A 161 -0.12 8.26 -1.04
C PRO A 161 -1.63 8.25 -1.13
N ASP A 162 -2.28 7.56 -0.19
CA ASP A 162 -3.70 7.64 0.06
C ASP A 162 -3.96 8.39 1.38
N LEU A 163 -4.77 9.45 1.30
CA LEU A 163 -5.18 10.21 2.46
C LEU A 163 -6.52 9.70 2.99
N ASN A 164 -6.47 9.09 4.17
CA ASN A 164 -7.65 8.63 4.88
C ASN A 164 -8.21 9.75 5.78
N LEU A 165 -9.47 10.11 5.53
CA LEU A 165 -10.18 11.13 6.29
C LEU A 165 -11.44 10.54 6.92
N SER A 166 -11.61 10.75 8.21
CA SER A 166 -12.86 10.46 8.90
C SER A 166 -13.27 11.61 9.81
N ALA A 167 -14.57 11.68 10.13
CA ALA A 167 -15.10 12.66 11.09
C ALA A 167 -16.25 12.05 11.88
N GLN A 168 -16.19 12.21 13.20
CA GLN A 168 -17.27 11.74 14.07
C GLN A 168 -18.51 12.64 13.96
N GLY A 169 -19.68 12.02 13.97
CA GLY A 169 -20.97 12.71 14.00
C GLY A 169 -21.45 13.24 12.66
N LEU A 170 -20.76 12.95 11.57
CA LEU A 170 -21.25 13.27 10.23
C LEU A 170 -22.30 12.26 9.74
N LYS A 171 -23.36 12.80 9.15
CA LYS A 171 -24.35 11.98 8.44
C LYS A 171 -23.74 11.48 7.11
N PRO A 172 -24.19 10.33 6.59
CA PRO A 172 -23.71 9.81 5.28
C PRO A 172 -23.74 10.82 4.14
N SER A 173 -24.80 11.64 4.07
CA SER A 173 -24.92 12.70 3.06
C SER A 173 -23.82 13.77 3.15
N GLN A 174 -23.35 14.09 4.37
CA GLN A 174 -22.27 15.04 4.58
C GLN A 174 -20.93 14.45 4.19
N LEU A 175 -20.70 13.15 4.48
CA LEU A 175 -19.49 12.43 4.03
C LEU A 175 -19.43 12.38 2.50
N ILE A 176 -20.55 12.08 1.83
CA ILE A 176 -20.64 12.10 0.35
C ILE A 176 -20.33 13.49 -0.19
N ALA A 177 -20.86 14.55 0.44
CA ALA A 177 -20.59 15.92 0.02
C ALA A 177 -19.11 16.30 0.16
N ILE A 178 -18.44 15.85 1.23
CA ILE A 178 -16.99 16.04 1.43
C ILE A 178 -16.21 15.26 0.37
N ALA A 179 -16.53 13.98 0.16
CA ALA A 179 -15.86 13.15 -0.83
C ALA A 179 -15.95 13.76 -2.24
N ARG A 180 -17.13 14.24 -2.64
CA ARG A 180 -17.31 14.93 -3.92
C ARG A 180 -16.44 16.19 -4.06
N LYS A 181 -16.29 16.98 -2.99
CA LYS A 181 -15.40 18.15 -3.00
C LYS A 181 -13.93 17.75 -3.14
N LEU A 182 -13.49 16.74 -2.39
CA LEU A 182 -12.11 16.23 -2.47
C LEU A 182 -11.82 15.72 -3.89
N THR A 183 -12.73 14.94 -4.46
CA THR A 183 -12.61 14.46 -5.86
C THR A 183 -12.54 15.62 -6.86
N TYR A 184 -13.36 16.66 -6.67
CA TYR A 184 -13.36 17.84 -7.55
C TYR A 184 -12.02 18.59 -7.51
N TYR A 185 -11.42 18.74 -6.33
CA TYR A 185 -10.15 19.45 -6.16
C TYR A 185 -8.91 18.57 -6.38
N SER A 186 -9.06 17.27 -6.46
CA SER A 186 -7.95 16.31 -6.63
C SER A 186 -7.03 16.64 -7.83
N PRO A 187 -7.53 17.01 -9.02
CA PRO A 187 -6.68 17.35 -10.16
C PRO A 187 -5.79 18.58 -9.94
N PHE A 188 -6.18 19.47 -9.03
CA PHE A 188 -5.42 20.69 -8.72
C PHE A 188 -4.35 20.50 -7.65
N ASN A 189 -4.34 19.33 -7.01
CA ASN A 189 -3.37 18.99 -5.96
C ASN A 189 -2.20 18.14 -6.49
N ASN A 190 -2.24 17.77 -7.77
CA ASN A 190 -1.10 17.10 -8.42
C ASN A 190 -0.20 18.17 -9.05
N PRO A 191 1.09 18.22 -8.66
CA PRO A 191 2.08 19.12 -9.28
C PRO A 191 2.35 18.75 -10.74
#